data_bdbcf691771f64f085d3f55aca61c56b
#
_entry.id   bdbcf691771f64f085d3f55aca61c56b
#
_cell.length_a   1.000
_cell.length_b   1.000
_cell.length_c   1.000
_cell.angle_alpha   90.00
_cell.angle_beta   90.00
_cell.angle_gamma   90.00
#
_symmetry.space_group_name_H-M   'P 1'
#
loop_
_entity.id
_entity.type
_entity.pdbx_description
1 polymer ?
#
loop_
_entity_poly.entity_id
_entity_poly.type
_entity_poly.pdbx_seq_one_letter_code
_entity_poly.pdbx_strand_id
1 'polypeptide(L)'
;MKLCGFEVGLERPLFLIAGPDTLESEQLCLDVAGKLKEHTAKLGMPYIFKGSFDKANRTSGKSYRGPGMAEGLKILARVKELGVPVLTDVHEDTPLEEVAAVVDVLQTPAFLCRQTNFIRAAASQKKPVNIKKGQFLSPWEMKNVVEKARSTGNEQILVCERGFSFGYNNLVVDMRGLAAMRDTGCPVVFDATHSVQLPGGQGSASGGQREHISVLARAAVAAGVAGVFMETHPKPDEALCDGPNSWPLALMPELLDTLAALDQVVKKRGFVEEKVKSK
;
A
#
# COMPACT_ATOMS: atom_id res chain seq x y z
N MET A 1 11.94 9.75 -7.39
CA MET A 1 12.25 8.36 -7.81
C MET A 1 11.36 8.01 -8.99
N LYS A 2 11.89 7.30 -9.99
CA LYS A 2 11.07 6.79 -11.11
C LYS A 2 10.42 5.46 -10.70
N LEU A 3 9.09 5.33 -10.87
CA LEU A 3 8.28 4.17 -10.51
C LEU A 3 7.33 3.86 -11.68
N CYS A 4 7.40 2.67 -12.25
CA CYS A 4 6.49 2.22 -13.31
C CYS A 4 6.29 3.22 -14.46
N GLY A 5 7.31 4.00 -14.80
CA GLY A 5 7.26 4.99 -15.89
C GLY A 5 6.90 6.42 -15.47
N PHE A 6 6.45 6.66 -14.25
CA PHE A 6 6.16 8.00 -13.72
C PHE A 6 7.08 8.38 -12.55
N GLU A 7 7.17 9.67 -12.26
CA GLU A 7 7.97 10.20 -11.17
C GLU A 7 7.15 10.25 -9.88
N VAL A 8 7.71 9.73 -8.76
CA VAL A 8 7.11 9.77 -7.43
C VAL A 8 8.03 10.45 -6.42
N GLY A 9 7.45 11.08 -5.44
CA GLY A 9 8.16 11.79 -4.38
C GLY A 9 7.30 12.86 -3.74
N LEU A 10 7.85 13.50 -2.73
CA LEU A 10 7.14 14.52 -1.97
C LEU A 10 6.81 15.79 -2.80
N GLU A 11 7.60 16.06 -3.84
CA GLU A 11 7.38 17.21 -4.75
C GLU A 11 6.66 16.81 -6.05
N ARG A 12 6.15 15.58 -6.14
CA ARG A 12 5.43 15.06 -7.30
C ARG A 12 3.95 14.87 -6.95
N PRO A 13 3.04 14.84 -7.94
CA PRO A 13 1.63 14.56 -7.66
C PRO A 13 1.46 13.30 -6.81
N LEU A 14 0.48 13.31 -5.93
CA LEU A 14 0.09 12.14 -5.15
C LEU A 14 -0.17 10.97 -6.10
N PHE A 15 0.36 9.77 -5.79
CA PHE A 15 0.02 8.56 -6.53
C PHE A 15 -0.84 7.62 -5.71
N LEU A 16 -1.60 6.79 -6.39
CA LEU A 16 -2.51 5.82 -5.78
C LEU A 16 -2.00 4.39 -6.01
N ILE A 17 -1.97 3.60 -4.94
CA ILE A 17 -1.93 2.14 -4.99
C ILE A 17 -3.28 1.65 -4.50
N ALA A 18 -4.11 1.05 -5.35
CA ALA A 18 -5.42 0.57 -4.91
C ALA A 18 -5.95 -0.60 -5.74
N GLY A 19 -6.81 -1.39 -5.12
CA GLY A 19 -7.51 -2.52 -5.71
C GLY A 19 -8.20 -3.34 -4.63
N PRO A 20 -8.75 -4.51 -4.96
CA PRO A 20 -9.35 -5.39 -3.97
C PRO A 20 -8.28 -5.98 -3.05
N ASP A 21 -8.66 -6.37 -1.84
CA ASP A 21 -7.74 -7.00 -0.90
C ASP A 21 -7.15 -8.28 -1.48
N THR A 22 -7.99 -9.13 -2.06
CA THR A 22 -7.61 -10.36 -2.78
C THR A 22 -8.13 -10.32 -4.22
N LEU A 23 -7.49 -11.09 -5.10
CA LEU A 23 -7.91 -11.27 -6.50
C LEU A 23 -9.08 -12.26 -6.55
N GLU A 24 -10.28 -11.83 -6.18
CA GLU A 24 -11.46 -12.70 -6.03
C GLU A 24 -11.96 -13.26 -7.36
N SER A 25 -11.91 -12.47 -8.43
CA SER A 25 -12.17 -12.88 -9.80
C SER A 25 -11.54 -11.93 -10.80
N GLU A 26 -11.28 -12.41 -12.05
CA GLU A 26 -10.75 -11.58 -13.14
C GLU A 26 -11.66 -10.40 -13.41
N GLN A 27 -12.97 -10.62 -13.53
CA GLN A 27 -13.94 -9.57 -13.86
C GLN A 27 -13.97 -8.47 -12.79
N LEU A 28 -14.02 -8.84 -11.50
CA LEU A 28 -13.98 -7.86 -10.40
C LEU A 28 -12.70 -7.01 -10.49
N CYS A 29 -11.55 -7.64 -10.72
CA CYS A 29 -10.27 -6.95 -10.80
C CYS A 29 -10.21 -5.97 -11.99
N LEU A 30 -10.71 -6.39 -13.17
CA LEU A 30 -10.80 -5.54 -14.36
C LEU A 30 -11.75 -4.35 -14.15
N ASP A 31 -12.91 -4.56 -13.53
CA ASP A 31 -13.88 -3.52 -13.24
C ASP A 31 -13.33 -2.49 -12.25
N VAL A 32 -12.67 -2.94 -11.18
CA VAL A 32 -12.03 -2.06 -10.20
C VAL A 32 -10.88 -1.28 -10.85
N ALA A 33 -10.00 -1.95 -11.57
CA ALA A 33 -8.85 -1.33 -12.23
C ALA A 33 -9.30 -0.31 -13.28
N GLY A 34 -10.29 -0.63 -14.10
CA GLY A 34 -10.82 0.26 -15.13
C GLY A 34 -11.43 1.53 -14.56
N LYS A 35 -12.28 1.42 -13.53
CA LYS A 35 -12.90 2.58 -12.86
C LYS A 35 -11.86 3.49 -12.20
N LEU A 36 -10.89 2.91 -11.49
CA LEU A 36 -9.84 3.70 -10.84
C LEU A 36 -8.93 4.35 -11.88
N LYS A 37 -8.54 3.64 -12.94
CA LYS A 37 -7.76 4.20 -14.05
C LYS A 37 -8.43 5.42 -14.67
N GLU A 38 -9.72 5.31 -14.98
CA GLU A 38 -10.49 6.42 -15.59
C GLU A 38 -10.50 7.65 -14.67
N HIS A 39 -10.77 7.45 -13.38
CA HIS A 39 -10.87 8.58 -12.46
C HIS A 39 -9.50 9.21 -12.16
N THR A 40 -8.48 8.39 -11.88
CA THR A 40 -7.13 8.90 -11.59
C THR A 40 -6.51 9.62 -12.79
N ALA A 41 -6.82 9.19 -14.02
CA ALA A 41 -6.39 9.88 -15.24
C ALA A 41 -6.97 11.31 -15.32
N LYS A 42 -8.24 11.53 -14.93
CA LYS A 42 -8.86 12.87 -14.87
C LYS A 42 -8.14 13.80 -13.87
N LEU A 43 -7.60 13.23 -12.80
CA LEU A 43 -6.87 13.96 -11.76
C LEU A 43 -5.37 14.14 -12.08
N GLY A 44 -4.85 13.52 -13.13
CA GLY A 44 -3.42 13.45 -13.38
C GLY A 44 -2.66 12.69 -12.27
N MET A 45 -3.34 11.81 -11.55
CA MET A 45 -2.82 11.02 -10.43
C MET A 45 -2.28 9.68 -10.96
N PRO A 46 -0.97 9.39 -10.83
CA PRO A 46 -0.45 8.07 -11.20
C PRO A 46 -1.13 6.96 -10.39
N TYR A 47 -1.39 5.84 -11.04
CA TYR A 47 -2.13 4.73 -10.43
C TYR A 47 -1.42 3.39 -10.64
N ILE A 48 -1.37 2.58 -9.58
CA ILE A 48 -0.90 1.19 -9.56
C ILE A 48 -2.03 0.33 -9.01
N PHE A 49 -2.45 -0.67 -9.77
CA PHE A 49 -3.42 -1.66 -9.27
C PHE A 49 -2.76 -2.57 -8.25
N LYS A 50 -3.46 -2.83 -7.14
CA LYS A 50 -3.03 -3.78 -6.09
C LYS A 50 -4.04 -4.92 -5.98
N GLY A 51 -3.55 -6.13 -5.90
CA GLY A 51 -4.32 -7.31 -5.51
C GLY A 51 -3.42 -8.43 -5.06
N SER A 52 -3.81 -9.15 -4.00
CA SER A 52 -3.03 -10.25 -3.47
C SER A 52 -3.56 -11.59 -3.98
N PHE A 53 -2.68 -12.45 -4.46
CA PHE A 53 -3.03 -13.80 -4.85
C PHE A 53 -3.05 -14.78 -3.67
N ASP A 54 -2.40 -14.40 -2.56
CA ASP A 54 -2.40 -15.14 -1.30
C ASP A 54 -2.34 -14.19 -0.10
N LYS A 55 -3.05 -14.53 0.96
CA LYS A 55 -3.00 -13.92 2.30
C LYS A 55 -2.44 -14.92 3.29
N ALA A 56 -1.11 -15.06 3.34
CA ALA A 56 -0.43 -16.06 4.16
C ALA A 56 -0.56 -15.83 5.68
N ASN A 57 -0.91 -14.63 6.11
CA ASN A 57 -0.96 -14.18 7.51
C ASN A 57 -2.37 -14.02 8.08
N ARG A 58 -3.35 -14.79 7.60
CA ARG A 58 -4.73 -14.77 8.14
C ARG A 58 -4.78 -15.21 9.60
N THR A 59 -5.69 -14.59 10.38
CA THR A 59 -5.91 -14.93 11.80
C THR A 59 -6.31 -16.40 11.98
N SER A 60 -7.13 -16.96 11.11
CA SER A 60 -7.53 -18.38 11.13
C SER A 60 -6.97 -19.11 9.91
N GLY A 61 -6.40 -20.30 10.13
CA GLY A 61 -5.95 -21.18 9.06
C GLY A 61 -7.05 -21.70 8.12
N LYS A 62 -8.34 -21.48 8.49
CA LYS A 62 -9.49 -21.82 7.66
C LYS A 62 -10.02 -20.66 6.83
N SER A 63 -9.49 -19.45 7.01
CA SER A 63 -9.94 -18.26 6.27
C SER A 63 -9.55 -18.36 4.79
N TYR A 64 -10.35 -17.72 3.94
CA TYR A 64 -10.03 -17.57 2.52
C TYR A 64 -8.70 -16.85 2.36
N ARG A 65 -7.80 -17.40 1.58
CA ARG A 65 -6.44 -16.87 1.35
C ARG A 65 -6.26 -16.20 0.00
N GLY A 66 -7.12 -16.45 -0.95
CA GLY A 66 -6.99 -15.98 -2.34
C GLY A 66 -7.04 -17.10 -3.35
N PRO A 67 -6.92 -16.79 -4.66
CA PRO A 67 -7.00 -17.77 -5.75
C PRO A 67 -5.71 -18.61 -5.88
N GLY A 68 -4.65 -18.28 -5.16
CA GLY A 68 -3.33 -18.87 -5.33
C GLY A 68 -2.51 -18.20 -6.44
N MET A 69 -1.20 -18.46 -6.44
CA MET A 69 -0.23 -17.75 -7.28
C MET A 69 -0.51 -17.92 -8.78
N ALA A 70 -0.73 -19.14 -9.25
CA ALA A 70 -0.87 -19.41 -10.68
C ALA A 70 -2.06 -18.67 -11.32
N GLU A 71 -3.23 -18.68 -10.66
CA GLU A 71 -4.41 -17.97 -11.13
C GLU A 71 -4.28 -16.46 -10.89
N GLY A 72 -3.76 -16.05 -9.74
CA GLY A 72 -3.58 -14.66 -9.44
C GLY A 72 -2.62 -13.93 -10.39
N LEU A 73 -1.53 -14.57 -10.82
CA LEU A 73 -0.62 -14.01 -11.82
C LEU A 73 -1.29 -13.84 -13.19
N LYS A 74 -2.19 -14.74 -13.59
CA LYS A 74 -2.98 -14.57 -14.81
C LYS A 74 -3.90 -13.35 -14.71
N ILE A 75 -4.63 -13.21 -13.59
CA ILE A 75 -5.50 -12.06 -13.36
C ILE A 75 -4.70 -10.76 -13.40
N LEU A 76 -3.53 -10.70 -12.74
CA LEU A 76 -2.66 -9.51 -12.75
C LEU A 76 -2.15 -9.19 -14.17
N ALA A 77 -1.80 -10.21 -14.96
CA ALA A 77 -1.42 -10.01 -16.35
C ALA A 77 -2.57 -9.41 -17.19
N ARG A 78 -3.82 -9.86 -16.96
CA ARG A 78 -5.00 -9.28 -17.62
C ARG A 78 -5.23 -7.82 -17.23
N VAL A 79 -5.06 -7.47 -15.96
CA VAL A 79 -5.14 -6.07 -15.52
C VAL A 79 -4.06 -5.20 -16.19
N LYS A 80 -2.85 -5.72 -16.38
CA LYS A 80 -1.78 -4.99 -17.11
C LYS A 80 -2.16 -4.66 -18.55
N GLU A 81 -2.97 -5.47 -19.21
CA GLU A 81 -3.46 -5.18 -20.58
C GLU A 81 -4.29 -3.90 -20.64
N LEU A 82 -4.85 -3.45 -19.52
CA LEU A 82 -5.46 -2.13 -19.41
C LEU A 82 -4.43 -0.98 -19.42
N GLY A 83 -3.13 -1.25 -19.44
CA GLY A 83 -2.07 -0.26 -19.33
C GLY A 83 -1.90 0.29 -17.91
N VAL A 84 -2.27 -0.49 -16.88
CA VAL A 84 -2.12 -0.16 -15.46
C VAL A 84 -1.01 -1.02 -14.88
N PRO A 85 0.03 -0.45 -14.24
CA PRO A 85 1.02 -1.23 -13.49
C PRO A 85 0.36 -1.99 -12.34
N VAL A 86 0.90 -3.18 -12.02
CA VAL A 86 0.33 -4.03 -10.98
C VAL A 86 1.31 -4.32 -9.86
N LEU A 87 0.76 -4.44 -8.65
CA LEU A 87 1.45 -4.74 -7.40
C LEU A 87 0.78 -5.93 -6.71
N THR A 88 1.58 -6.84 -6.15
CA THR A 88 1.09 -7.93 -5.30
C THR A 88 1.99 -8.16 -4.08
N ASP A 89 1.41 -8.75 -3.03
CA ASP A 89 2.18 -9.22 -1.87
C ASP A 89 2.98 -10.47 -2.21
N VAL A 90 4.19 -10.56 -1.64
CA VAL A 90 5.03 -11.76 -1.68
C VAL A 90 5.37 -12.19 -0.25
N HIS A 91 5.61 -13.48 -0.06
CA HIS A 91 5.85 -14.12 1.25
C HIS A 91 7.15 -14.93 1.22
N GLU A 92 7.50 -15.56 2.34
CA GLU A 92 8.78 -16.26 2.50
C GLU A 92 8.95 -17.47 1.56
N ASP A 93 7.85 -18.13 1.23
CA ASP A 93 7.79 -19.30 0.35
C ASP A 93 7.42 -18.96 -1.10
N THR A 94 7.27 -17.67 -1.44
CA THR A 94 6.89 -17.22 -2.78
C THR A 94 8.05 -17.40 -3.76
N PRO A 95 7.85 -18.03 -4.92
CA PRO A 95 8.80 -18.03 -6.04
C PRO A 95 8.95 -16.62 -6.62
N LEU A 96 9.84 -15.81 -6.03
CA LEU A 96 9.94 -14.37 -6.31
C LEU A 96 10.25 -14.05 -7.77
N GLU A 97 11.05 -14.87 -8.46
CA GLU A 97 11.39 -14.67 -9.88
C GLU A 97 10.16 -14.81 -10.77
N GLU A 98 9.31 -15.80 -10.51
CA GLU A 98 8.07 -16.03 -11.27
C GLU A 98 7.09 -14.85 -11.09
N VAL A 99 6.93 -14.38 -9.84
CA VAL A 99 6.09 -13.23 -9.55
C VAL A 99 6.65 -11.96 -10.19
N ALA A 100 7.95 -11.71 -10.05
CA ALA A 100 8.61 -10.53 -10.62
C ALA A 100 8.58 -10.51 -12.17
N ALA A 101 8.46 -11.65 -12.83
CA ALA A 101 8.30 -11.71 -14.28
C ALA A 101 6.96 -11.11 -14.74
N VAL A 102 5.94 -11.13 -13.90
CA VAL A 102 4.58 -10.63 -14.23
C VAL A 102 4.33 -9.25 -13.68
N VAL A 103 4.64 -9.02 -12.37
CA VAL A 103 4.26 -7.77 -11.70
C VAL A 103 5.29 -6.66 -11.89
N ASP A 104 4.85 -5.44 -11.68
CA ASP A 104 5.68 -4.24 -11.79
C ASP A 104 6.25 -3.80 -10.45
N VAL A 105 5.55 -4.10 -9.35
CA VAL A 105 5.97 -3.77 -7.97
C VAL A 105 5.74 -4.97 -7.07
N LEU A 106 6.73 -5.31 -6.26
CA LEU A 106 6.61 -6.29 -5.18
C LEU A 106 6.22 -5.58 -3.88
N GLN A 107 5.37 -6.22 -3.06
CA GLN A 107 5.06 -5.72 -1.73
C GLN A 107 5.48 -6.72 -0.66
N THR A 108 6.21 -6.25 0.34
CA THR A 108 6.53 -7.07 1.52
C THR A 108 5.51 -6.78 2.62
N PRO A 109 4.85 -7.81 3.19
CA PRO A 109 3.86 -7.62 4.24
C PRO A 109 4.49 -7.12 5.55
N ALA A 110 3.66 -6.47 6.37
CA ALA A 110 4.10 -5.80 7.60
C ALA A 110 4.80 -6.73 8.59
N PHE A 111 4.32 -7.94 8.78
CA PHE A 111 4.92 -8.90 9.73
C PHE A 111 6.33 -9.34 9.33
N LEU A 112 6.66 -9.32 8.05
CA LEU A 112 7.95 -9.77 7.52
C LEU A 112 8.96 -8.61 7.33
N CYS A 113 8.62 -7.40 7.70
CA CYS A 113 9.45 -6.21 7.46
C CYS A 113 10.85 -6.27 8.11
N ARG A 114 11.06 -7.07 9.15
CA ARG A 114 12.36 -7.24 9.80
C ARG A 114 13.16 -8.44 9.31
N GLN A 115 12.57 -9.34 8.54
CA GLN A 115 13.22 -10.55 8.04
C GLN A 115 14.28 -10.21 6.99
N THR A 116 15.55 -10.19 7.41
CA THR A 116 16.66 -9.70 6.58
C THR A 116 16.77 -10.43 5.24
N ASN A 117 16.73 -11.77 5.27
CA ASN A 117 16.87 -12.56 4.05
C ASN A 117 15.70 -12.34 3.10
N PHE A 118 14.47 -12.26 3.62
CA PHE A 118 13.27 -12.02 2.82
C PHE A 118 13.29 -10.63 2.16
N ILE A 119 13.58 -9.56 2.93
CA ILE A 119 13.67 -8.19 2.40
C ILE A 119 14.73 -8.10 1.30
N ARG A 120 15.89 -8.72 1.51
CA ARG A 120 16.95 -8.76 0.50
C ARG A 120 16.55 -9.57 -0.72
N ALA A 121 15.91 -10.71 -0.55
CA ALA A 121 15.45 -11.55 -1.64
C ALA A 121 14.42 -10.81 -2.53
N ALA A 122 13.43 -10.14 -1.93
CA ALA A 122 12.47 -9.33 -2.66
C ALA A 122 13.14 -8.16 -3.40
N ALA A 123 14.06 -7.43 -2.75
CA ALA A 123 14.78 -6.32 -3.37
C ALA A 123 15.72 -6.77 -4.49
N SER A 124 16.30 -7.98 -4.40
CA SER A 124 17.20 -8.55 -5.42
C SER A 124 16.50 -8.83 -6.76
N GLN A 125 15.16 -8.85 -6.81
CA GLN A 125 14.41 -9.04 -8.05
C GLN A 125 14.49 -7.83 -9.01
N LYS A 126 15.17 -6.75 -8.61
CA LYS A 126 15.35 -5.52 -9.41
C LYS A 126 14.01 -4.87 -9.84
N LYS A 127 12.97 -5.12 -9.08
CA LYS A 127 11.67 -4.46 -9.19
C LYS A 127 11.53 -3.43 -8.08
N PRO A 128 10.73 -2.39 -8.23
CA PRO A 128 10.31 -1.55 -7.12
C PRO A 128 9.71 -2.41 -6.00
N VAL A 129 10.03 -2.07 -4.73
CA VAL A 129 9.51 -2.79 -3.57
C VAL A 129 8.78 -1.82 -2.64
N ASN A 130 7.50 -2.05 -2.39
CA ASN A 130 6.75 -1.37 -1.36
C ASN A 130 6.85 -2.14 -0.04
N ILE A 131 7.54 -1.58 0.95
CA ILE A 131 7.78 -2.23 2.24
C ILE A 131 6.77 -1.71 3.25
N LYS A 132 5.83 -2.56 3.67
CA LYS A 132 4.89 -2.25 4.74
C LYS A 132 5.61 -2.23 6.08
N LYS A 133 5.48 -1.12 6.83
CA LYS A 133 6.00 -1.03 8.20
C LYS A 133 5.22 -1.96 9.13
N GLY A 134 5.92 -2.77 9.91
CA GLY A 134 5.30 -3.62 10.94
C GLY A 134 4.60 -2.79 12.02
N GLN A 135 3.50 -3.32 12.56
CA GLN A 135 2.75 -2.70 13.64
C GLN A 135 3.55 -2.58 14.95
N PHE A 136 4.64 -3.31 15.04
CA PHE A 136 5.58 -3.36 16.18
C PHE A 136 6.83 -2.51 15.95
N LEU A 137 7.00 -1.91 14.76
CA LEU A 137 8.19 -1.20 14.36
C LEU A 137 7.98 0.31 14.45
N SER A 138 8.91 1.03 15.08
CA SER A 138 8.87 2.49 15.08
C SER A 138 9.19 3.05 13.68
N PRO A 139 8.68 4.25 13.35
CA PRO A 139 8.98 4.88 12.05
C PRO A 139 10.48 5.06 11.78
N TRP A 140 11.26 5.35 12.81
CA TRP A 140 12.71 5.56 12.71
C TRP A 140 13.48 4.28 12.34
N GLU A 141 13.00 3.12 12.78
CA GLU A 141 13.62 1.83 12.47
C GLU A 141 13.46 1.43 10.99
N MET A 142 12.55 2.10 10.25
CA MET A 142 12.42 1.86 8.81
C MET A 142 13.70 2.16 8.03
N LYS A 143 14.58 3.03 8.57
CA LYS A 143 15.91 3.26 7.99
C LYS A 143 16.70 1.95 7.88
N ASN A 144 16.72 1.13 8.93
CA ASN A 144 17.42 -0.15 8.93
C ASN A 144 16.81 -1.14 7.91
N VAL A 145 15.50 -1.12 7.74
CA VAL A 145 14.81 -1.97 6.76
C VAL A 145 15.18 -1.55 5.34
N VAL A 146 15.18 -0.24 5.07
CA VAL A 146 15.59 0.32 3.77
C VAL A 146 17.06 0.00 3.46
N GLU A 147 17.95 0.10 4.44
CA GLU A 147 19.37 -0.26 4.28
C GLU A 147 19.56 -1.73 3.87
N LYS A 148 18.77 -2.65 4.45
CA LYS A 148 18.77 -4.06 4.04
C LYS A 148 18.34 -4.23 2.57
N ALA A 149 17.31 -3.54 2.14
CA ALA A 149 16.85 -3.60 0.75
C ALA A 149 17.89 -2.99 -0.20
N ARG A 150 18.43 -1.81 0.12
CA ARG A 150 19.46 -1.12 -0.66
C ARG A 150 20.78 -1.88 -0.74
N SER A 151 21.09 -2.74 0.25
CA SER A 151 22.30 -3.58 0.20
C SER A 151 22.35 -4.55 -1.00
N THR A 152 21.24 -4.70 -1.72
CA THR A 152 21.15 -5.47 -2.97
C THR A 152 21.44 -4.64 -4.23
N GLY A 153 21.67 -3.32 -4.07
CA GLY A 153 21.81 -2.37 -5.18
C GLY A 153 20.47 -1.86 -5.72
N ASN A 154 19.34 -2.19 -5.09
CA ASN A 154 18.03 -1.69 -5.51
C ASN A 154 17.69 -0.38 -4.78
N GLU A 155 17.56 0.72 -5.53
CA GLU A 155 17.19 2.03 -5.02
C GLU A 155 15.69 2.34 -5.16
N GLN A 156 14.91 1.46 -5.80
CA GLN A 156 13.48 1.67 -6.03
C GLN A 156 12.65 1.12 -4.85
N ILE A 157 12.84 1.74 -3.69
CA ILE A 157 12.19 1.34 -2.43
C ILE A 157 11.15 2.39 -2.03
N LEU A 158 9.95 1.93 -1.68
CA LEU A 158 8.91 2.70 -1.04
C LEU A 158 8.74 2.21 0.40
N VAL A 159 8.39 3.10 1.31
CA VAL A 159 8.09 2.77 2.71
C VAL A 159 6.64 3.09 3.00
N CYS A 160 5.91 2.15 3.59
CA CYS A 160 4.46 2.25 3.74
C CYS A 160 4.05 2.20 5.22
N GLU A 161 3.50 3.31 5.73
CA GLU A 161 2.90 3.39 7.07
C GLU A 161 1.51 2.75 7.06
N ARG A 162 1.19 1.97 8.12
CA ARG A 162 -0.09 1.30 8.26
C ARG A 162 -0.59 1.17 9.71
N GLY A 163 -0.07 1.97 10.60
CA GLY A 163 -0.40 1.97 12.03
C GLY A 163 0.55 1.16 12.88
N PHE A 164 0.49 1.43 14.16
CA PHE A 164 1.27 0.80 15.23
C PHE A 164 0.31 0.20 16.27
N SER A 165 0.64 -0.95 16.83
CA SER A 165 -0.16 -1.59 17.88
C SER A 165 -0.23 -0.71 19.13
N PHE A 166 -1.45 -0.41 19.58
CA PHE A 166 -1.70 0.39 20.77
C PHE A 166 -2.73 -0.31 21.66
N GLY A 167 -2.24 -1.08 22.60
CA GLY A 167 -3.06 -2.01 23.37
C GLY A 167 -3.40 -3.28 22.56
N TYR A 168 -4.44 -4.00 23.00
CA TYR A 168 -4.91 -5.20 22.32
C TYR A 168 -5.89 -4.83 21.20
N ASN A 169 -5.77 -5.53 20.06
CA ASN A 169 -6.72 -5.45 18.94
C ASN A 169 -6.97 -4.02 18.41
N ASN A 170 -6.02 -3.11 18.57
CA ASN A 170 -6.16 -1.72 18.15
C ASN A 170 -4.86 -1.20 17.52
N LEU A 171 -5.01 -0.26 16.58
CA LEU A 171 -3.92 0.43 15.92
C LEU A 171 -4.09 1.95 16.06
N VAL A 172 -2.96 2.64 16.12
CA VAL A 172 -2.89 4.11 16.09
C VAL A 172 -1.85 4.53 15.06
N VAL A 173 -2.13 5.61 14.35
CA VAL A 173 -1.16 6.25 13.45
C VAL A 173 -0.60 7.49 14.11
N ASP A 174 0.71 7.53 14.30
CA ASP A 174 1.42 8.74 14.66
C ASP A 174 1.77 9.50 13.36
N MET A 175 1.07 10.61 13.10
CA MET A 175 1.30 11.42 11.89
C MET A 175 2.73 11.99 11.82
N ARG A 176 3.44 12.14 12.95
CA ARG A 176 4.86 12.52 12.99
C ARG A 176 5.74 11.44 12.36
N GLY A 177 5.27 10.18 12.41
CA GLY A 177 5.95 9.04 11.80
C GLY A 177 6.12 9.18 10.28
N LEU A 178 5.19 9.84 9.60
CA LEU A 178 5.28 10.11 8.16
C LEU A 178 6.47 11.03 7.86
N ALA A 179 6.65 12.08 8.65
CA ALA A 179 7.81 12.97 8.52
C ALA A 179 9.13 12.27 8.88
N ALA A 180 9.14 11.40 9.91
CA ALA A 180 10.31 10.60 10.28
C ALA A 180 10.70 9.61 9.18
N MET A 181 9.72 8.98 8.54
CA MET A 181 10.00 8.02 7.44
C MET A 181 10.54 8.69 6.18
N ARG A 182 10.31 9.99 5.96
CA ARG A 182 10.96 10.75 4.86
C ARG A 182 12.48 10.75 4.98
N ASP A 183 13.01 10.69 6.22
CA ASP A 183 14.45 10.67 6.47
C ASP A 183 15.15 9.41 5.94
N THR A 184 14.39 8.38 5.53
CA THR A 184 14.91 7.22 4.78
C THR A 184 15.34 7.60 3.35
N GLY A 185 14.90 8.75 2.84
CA GLY A 185 15.08 9.16 1.45
C GLY A 185 14.18 8.40 0.46
N CYS A 186 13.25 7.56 0.96
CA CYS A 186 12.28 6.83 0.14
C CYS A 186 10.96 7.60 0.04
N PRO A 187 10.20 7.46 -1.07
CA PRO A 187 8.83 7.90 -1.11
C PRO A 187 8.00 7.21 -0.02
N VAL A 188 7.30 8.02 0.80
CA VAL A 188 6.42 7.52 1.87
C VAL A 188 5.03 7.30 1.30
N VAL A 189 4.50 6.10 1.50
CA VAL A 189 3.12 5.71 1.19
C VAL A 189 2.34 5.58 2.49
N PHE A 190 1.11 6.04 2.50
CA PHE A 190 0.21 5.85 3.63
C PHE A 190 -0.89 4.85 3.28
N ASP A 191 -0.95 3.75 4.02
CA ASP A 191 -2.03 2.76 3.92
C ASP A 191 -3.21 3.20 4.79
N ALA A 192 -4.21 3.79 4.15
CA ALA A 192 -5.38 4.32 4.84
C ALA A 192 -6.33 3.21 5.34
N THR A 193 -6.37 2.08 4.64
CA THR A 193 -7.32 0.99 4.94
C THR A 193 -6.83 0.09 6.07
N HIS A 194 -5.56 -0.29 6.09
CA HIS A 194 -5.03 -1.08 7.19
C HIS A 194 -4.75 -0.27 8.46
N SER A 195 -4.66 1.04 8.38
CA SER A 195 -4.48 1.92 9.54
C SER A 195 -5.71 1.94 10.49
N VAL A 196 -6.87 1.52 10.01
CA VAL A 196 -8.11 1.43 10.79
C VAL A 196 -8.51 -0.02 11.10
N GLN A 197 -7.63 -0.99 10.83
CA GLN A 197 -7.85 -2.39 11.12
C GLN A 197 -7.85 -2.62 12.64
N LEU A 198 -8.72 -3.52 13.09
CA LEU A 198 -8.73 -4.04 14.45
C LEU A 198 -8.24 -5.50 14.41
N PRO A 199 -6.92 -5.73 14.56
CA PRO A 199 -6.34 -7.07 14.39
C PRO A 199 -6.96 -8.08 15.34
N GLY A 200 -7.51 -9.19 14.81
CA GLY A 200 -8.18 -10.22 15.61
C GLY A 200 -9.45 -9.75 16.33
N GLY A 201 -9.99 -8.56 16.03
CA GLY A 201 -11.11 -7.96 16.74
C GLY A 201 -12.43 -8.72 16.61
N GLN A 202 -12.53 -9.66 15.65
CA GLN A 202 -13.68 -10.55 15.48
C GLN A 202 -13.35 -12.03 15.82
N GLY A 203 -12.31 -12.26 16.63
CA GLY A 203 -11.86 -13.60 17.00
C GLY A 203 -11.14 -14.34 15.88
N SER A 204 -11.86 -14.84 14.88
CA SER A 204 -11.29 -15.56 13.73
C SER A 204 -10.92 -14.66 12.54
N ALA A 205 -11.26 -13.37 12.59
CA ALA A 205 -10.98 -12.38 11.56
C ALA A 205 -10.62 -11.03 12.17
N SER A 206 -10.00 -10.16 11.38
CA SER A 206 -9.81 -8.76 11.75
C SER A 206 -11.11 -7.98 11.60
N GLY A 207 -11.37 -7.09 12.56
CA GLY A 207 -12.35 -6.04 12.42
C GLY A 207 -11.76 -4.82 11.74
N GLY A 208 -12.57 -3.78 11.52
CA GLY A 208 -12.12 -2.51 10.96
C GLY A 208 -13.11 -1.39 11.26
N GLN A 209 -12.62 -0.15 11.16
CA GLN A 209 -13.38 1.08 11.39
C GLN A 209 -13.38 1.90 10.09
N ARG A 210 -14.05 1.38 9.07
CA ARG A 210 -14.10 1.94 7.69
C ARG A 210 -14.41 3.43 7.67
N GLU A 211 -15.26 3.89 8.59
CA GLU A 211 -15.66 5.30 8.73
C GLU A 211 -14.48 6.25 9.00
N HIS A 212 -13.37 5.75 9.51
CA HIS A 212 -12.19 6.56 9.79
C HIS A 212 -11.14 6.56 8.66
N ILE A 213 -11.32 5.77 7.61
CA ILE A 213 -10.39 5.72 6.47
C ILE A 213 -10.18 7.12 5.86
N SER A 214 -11.27 7.82 5.54
CA SER A 214 -11.19 9.15 4.92
C SER A 214 -10.57 10.20 5.85
N VAL A 215 -10.76 10.05 7.17
CA VAL A 215 -10.16 10.94 8.17
C VAL A 215 -8.64 10.80 8.17
N LEU A 216 -8.15 9.56 8.26
CA LEU A 216 -6.71 9.29 8.28
C LEU A 216 -6.05 9.56 6.93
N ALA A 217 -6.71 9.23 5.81
CA ALA A 217 -6.19 9.52 4.47
C ALA A 217 -5.96 11.03 4.27
N ARG A 218 -6.95 11.87 4.64
CA ARG A 218 -6.82 13.33 4.57
C ARG A 218 -5.72 13.86 5.48
N ALA A 219 -5.64 13.36 6.72
CA ALA A 219 -4.60 13.76 7.67
C ALA A 219 -3.19 13.40 7.16
N ALA A 220 -3.01 12.21 6.59
CA ALA A 220 -1.73 11.77 6.03
C ALA A 220 -1.32 12.58 4.81
N VAL A 221 -2.24 12.88 3.90
CA VAL A 221 -1.96 13.74 2.74
C VAL A 221 -1.64 15.16 3.19
N ALA A 222 -2.36 15.69 4.19
CA ALA A 222 -2.05 16.99 4.78
C ALA A 222 -0.69 17.03 5.49
N ALA A 223 -0.28 15.94 6.13
CA ALA A 223 1.07 15.78 6.69
C ALA A 223 2.16 15.66 5.60
N GLY A 224 1.78 15.28 4.40
CA GLY A 224 2.64 15.13 3.22
C GLY A 224 3.21 13.74 3.04
N VAL A 225 2.63 13.02 2.10
CA VAL A 225 3.07 11.70 1.63
C VAL A 225 3.24 11.70 0.11
N ALA A 226 4.02 10.77 -0.40
CA ALA A 226 4.19 10.62 -1.85
C ALA A 226 3.01 9.88 -2.49
N GLY A 227 2.42 8.93 -1.78
CA GLY A 227 1.31 8.12 -2.25
C GLY A 227 0.38 7.65 -1.15
N VAL A 228 -0.81 7.19 -1.55
CA VAL A 228 -1.80 6.56 -0.68
C VAL A 228 -2.06 5.15 -1.18
N PHE A 229 -2.10 4.20 -0.24
CA PHE A 229 -2.51 2.83 -0.46
C PHE A 229 -3.93 2.65 0.08
N MET A 230 -4.82 2.04 -0.71
CA MET A 230 -6.20 1.78 -0.31
C MET A 230 -6.71 0.47 -0.87
N GLU A 231 -7.31 -0.34 -0.03
CA GLU A 231 -8.12 -1.47 -0.50
C GLU A 231 -9.55 -1.01 -0.72
N THR A 232 -10.12 -1.41 -1.86
CA THR A 232 -11.46 -1.01 -2.27
C THR A 232 -12.21 -2.16 -2.90
N HIS A 233 -13.50 -2.22 -2.66
CA HIS A 233 -14.36 -3.27 -3.20
C HIS A 233 -15.71 -2.67 -3.65
N PRO A 234 -16.34 -3.16 -4.75
CA PRO A 234 -17.66 -2.70 -5.17
C PRO A 234 -18.73 -2.82 -4.08
N LYS A 235 -18.62 -3.89 -3.29
CA LYS A 235 -19.52 -4.21 -2.16
C LYS A 235 -18.68 -4.73 -0.99
N PRO A 236 -18.10 -3.86 -0.16
CA PRO A 236 -17.18 -4.27 0.90
C PRO A 236 -17.70 -5.35 1.84
N ASP A 237 -19.01 -5.36 2.10
CA ASP A 237 -19.60 -6.34 3.00
C ASP A 237 -19.72 -7.75 2.40
N GLU A 238 -19.54 -7.89 1.07
CA GLU A 238 -19.48 -9.17 0.36
C GLU A 238 -18.01 -9.60 0.09
N ALA A 239 -17.00 -8.78 0.44
CA ALA A 239 -15.60 -9.10 0.20
C ALA A 239 -15.16 -10.35 0.98
N LEU A 240 -14.41 -11.23 0.32
CA LEU A 240 -13.94 -12.49 0.89
C LEU A 240 -12.84 -12.30 1.95
N CYS A 241 -12.21 -11.12 1.97
CA CYS A 241 -11.16 -10.76 2.90
C CYS A 241 -11.24 -9.27 3.25
N ASP A 242 -10.97 -8.93 4.51
CA ASP A 242 -10.84 -7.57 5.08
C ASP A 242 -11.96 -6.58 4.70
N GLY A 243 -13.19 -7.11 4.48
CA GLY A 243 -14.37 -6.30 4.17
C GLY A 243 -14.58 -5.12 5.12
N PRO A 244 -14.50 -5.27 6.47
CA PRO A 244 -14.71 -4.20 7.43
C PRO A 244 -13.81 -2.98 7.26
N ASN A 245 -12.64 -3.12 6.64
CA ASN A 245 -11.73 -2.01 6.36
C ASN A 245 -11.49 -1.77 4.85
N SER A 246 -12.24 -2.40 3.97
CA SER A 246 -12.26 -2.04 2.54
C SER A 246 -13.12 -0.80 2.29
N TRP A 247 -12.61 0.13 1.48
CA TRP A 247 -13.35 1.34 1.10
C TRP A 247 -14.35 1.03 -0.04
N PRO A 248 -15.59 1.57 -0.01
CA PRO A 248 -16.54 1.38 -1.11
C PRO A 248 -16.01 2.00 -2.41
N LEU A 249 -15.93 1.20 -3.48
CA LEU A 249 -15.45 1.67 -4.79
C LEU A 249 -16.27 2.85 -5.33
N ALA A 250 -17.57 2.89 -5.03
CA ALA A 250 -18.44 3.99 -5.45
C ALA A 250 -18.08 5.35 -4.83
N LEU A 251 -17.40 5.33 -3.66
CA LEU A 251 -16.97 6.55 -2.96
C LEU A 251 -15.50 6.92 -3.22
N MET A 252 -14.78 6.11 -4.01
CA MET A 252 -13.37 6.41 -4.37
C MET A 252 -13.24 7.76 -5.09
N PRO A 253 -14.07 8.09 -6.09
CA PRO A 253 -13.94 9.38 -6.80
C PRO A 253 -13.96 10.58 -5.86
N GLU A 254 -14.97 10.71 -5.01
CA GLU A 254 -15.11 11.83 -4.07
C GLU A 254 -13.91 11.96 -3.12
N LEU A 255 -13.43 10.81 -2.62
CA LEU A 255 -12.26 10.81 -1.74
C LEU A 255 -11.00 11.22 -2.49
N LEU A 256 -10.75 10.68 -3.68
CA LEU A 256 -9.56 10.99 -4.48
C LEU A 256 -9.53 12.46 -4.92
N ASP A 257 -10.68 13.06 -5.28
CA ASP A 257 -10.79 14.49 -5.57
C ASP A 257 -10.34 15.34 -4.38
N THR A 258 -10.81 14.97 -3.18
CA THR A 258 -10.42 15.64 -1.94
C THR A 258 -8.92 15.49 -1.65
N LEU A 259 -8.37 14.27 -1.79
CA LEU A 259 -6.95 14.01 -1.54
C LEU A 259 -6.05 14.75 -2.55
N ALA A 260 -6.44 14.79 -3.82
CA ALA A 260 -5.71 15.53 -4.87
C ALA A 260 -5.67 17.04 -4.58
N ALA A 261 -6.79 17.63 -4.14
CA ALA A 261 -6.86 19.04 -3.77
C ALA A 261 -5.97 19.36 -2.54
N LEU A 262 -6.01 18.51 -1.52
CA LEU A 262 -5.14 18.65 -0.35
C LEU A 262 -3.66 18.54 -0.72
N ASP A 263 -3.30 17.54 -1.52
CA ASP A 263 -1.94 17.31 -2.00
C ASP A 263 -1.36 18.54 -2.72
N GLN A 264 -2.15 19.15 -3.61
CA GLN A 264 -1.75 20.36 -4.34
C GLN A 264 -1.46 21.53 -3.39
N VAL A 265 -2.34 21.75 -2.39
CA VAL A 265 -2.15 22.83 -1.42
C VAL A 265 -0.89 22.61 -0.58
N VAL A 266 -0.71 21.40 -0.05
CA VAL A 266 0.41 21.06 0.83
C VAL A 266 1.73 21.16 0.08
N LYS A 267 1.85 20.55 -1.09
CA LYS A 267 3.09 20.52 -1.88
C LYS A 267 3.45 21.90 -2.41
N LYS A 268 2.46 22.73 -2.78
CA LYS A 268 2.68 24.12 -3.18
C LYS A 268 3.22 24.98 -2.04
N ARG A 269 2.80 24.74 -0.79
CA ARG A 269 3.26 25.49 0.39
C ARG A 269 4.61 24.99 0.92
N GLY A 270 4.94 23.72 0.66
CA GLY A 270 6.13 23.05 1.16
C GLY A 270 6.02 22.68 2.64
N PHE A 271 7.09 22.16 3.19
CA PHE A 271 7.16 21.52 4.51
C PHE A 271 8.00 22.38 5.46
N VAL A 272 7.34 23.13 6.32
CA VAL A 272 7.99 24.08 7.26
C VAL A 272 8.86 23.35 8.28
N GLU A 273 8.48 22.13 8.66
CA GLU A 273 9.22 21.29 9.59
C GLU A 273 10.65 20.97 9.10
N GLU A 274 10.88 20.91 7.81
CA GLU A 274 12.22 20.67 7.25
C GLU A 274 13.18 21.84 7.55
N LYS A 275 12.65 23.06 7.67
CA LYS A 275 13.45 24.24 8.05
C LYS A 275 13.82 24.25 9.54
N VAL A 276 13.06 23.52 10.37
CA VAL A 276 13.35 23.38 11.81
C VAL A 276 14.41 22.30 12.02
N LYS A 277 14.40 21.24 11.23
CA LYS A 277 15.41 20.17 11.30
C LYS A 277 16.83 20.62 10.88
N SER A 278 16.93 21.63 10.03
CA SER A 278 18.20 22.13 9.50
C SER A 278 18.94 23.07 10.44
N LYS A 279 18.46 23.30 11.65
CA LYS A 279 19.09 24.06 12.73
C LYS A 279 19.65 23.13 13.81
#